data_fb42609017f761cc2837059e53acc623
#
_entry.id   fb42609017f761cc2837059e53acc623
#
_cell.length_a   1.000
_cell.length_b   1.000
_cell.length_c   1.000
_cell.angle_alpha   90.00
_cell.angle_beta   90.00
_cell.angle_gamma   90.00
#
_symmetry.space_group_name_H-M   'P 1'
#
loop_
_entity.id
_entity.type
_entity.pdbx_description
1 polymer ?
#
loop_
_entity_poly.entity_id
_entity_poly.type
_entity_poly.pdbx_seq_one_letter_code
_entity_poly.pdbx_strand_id
1 'polypeptide(L)'
;FAEEFSTNDIWQHFKAVQEGKQVVYLVPTTILAQQHYNTFVQRMKDFPVNIALMSRFRTSSEIKKTVKDLEKGMVDIVIGTHRVLSADVKFKDLGLLIVDEEQRFGVRFGVTHKEKIKQMKTNVDVLTLTATPIPRTLHMSLIGIRDMSVLEEAPNDRLPIQTFVCEYNDELVREAIVREMARGGQVYYVYNRVNNIADIAAQIAKLVPEANVAYAHGQMKEHELERIMFDFINGEIDVLVSTTIIETGLDISNVNTMIIHDSDNLGLSQLYQLRGRVGRSNRNAYAFLMYKRDKMLKEVAEKRLAAIKEFTDLGSGFKIAMRDLEIRGAGDLLGAEQSGHMMTVGYDMYCKLMEETLQEARAEQEGLPPAK
;
A
#
# COMPACT_ATOMS: atom_id res chain seq x y z
N PHE A 1 8.97 -4.46 -6.84
CA PHE A 1 8.10 -4.75 -5.67
C PHE A 1 7.05 -5.83 -5.98
N ALA A 2 6.40 -5.79 -7.16
CA ALA A 2 5.42 -6.81 -7.54
C ALA A 2 6.06 -8.15 -7.94
N GLU A 3 7.26 -8.16 -8.49
CA GLU A 3 7.90 -9.39 -8.96
C GLU A 3 8.56 -10.19 -7.82
N GLU A 4 9.20 -9.58 -6.85
CA GLU A 4 9.83 -10.30 -5.72
C GLU A 4 8.86 -10.67 -4.61
N PHE A 5 7.95 -9.78 -4.25
CA PHE A 5 6.86 -10.10 -3.32
C PHE A 5 6.08 -11.32 -3.79
N SER A 6 5.84 -11.38 -5.11
CA SER A 6 5.11 -12.49 -5.69
C SER A 6 5.82 -13.84 -5.61
N THR A 7 7.14 -13.92 -5.47
CA THR A 7 7.83 -15.21 -5.45
C THR A 7 7.74 -15.87 -4.07
N ASN A 8 7.99 -15.15 -2.98
CA ASN A 8 7.86 -15.69 -1.62
C ASN A 8 6.39 -15.91 -1.23
N ASP A 9 5.50 -15.00 -1.61
CA ASP A 9 4.06 -15.16 -1.39
C ASP A 9 3.50 -16.35 -2.14
N ILE A 10 3.88 -16.53 -3.40
CA ILE A 10 3.45 -17.67 -4.21
C ILE A 10 3.90 -18.99 -3.59
N TRP A 11 5.10 -19.08 -3.02
CA TRP A 11 5.56 -20.28 -2.34
C TRP A 11 4.74 -20.62 -1.08
N GLN A 12 4.35 -19.63 -0.29
CA GLN A 12 3.50 -19.86 0.89
C GLN A 12 2.08 -20.28 0.48
N HIS A 13 1.51 -19.69 -0.57
CA HIS A 13 0.23 -20.13 -1.15
C HIS A 13 0.32 -21.55 -1.64
N PHE A 14 1.39 -21.89 -2.36
CA PHE A 14 1.60 -23.21 -2.90
C PHE A 14 1.72 -24.25 -1.81
N LYS A 15 2.41 -23.96 -0.73
CA LYS A 15 2.53 -24.87 0.43
C LYS A 15 1.17 -25.12 1.08
N ALA A 16 0.38 -24.09 1.35
CA ALA A 16 -0.96 -24.26 1.91
C ALA A 16 -1.89 -25.07 0.99
N VAL A 17 -1.84 -24.81 -0.33
CA VAL A 17 -2.61 -25.58 -1.32
C VAL A 17 -2.13 -27.01 -1.41
N GLN A 18 -0.83 -27.31 -1.34
CA GLN A 18 -0.31 -28.67 -1.29
C GLN A 18 -0.78 -29.46 -0.07
N GLU A 19 -1.04 -28.77 1.04
CA GLU A 19 -1.63 -29.34 2.26
C GLU A 19 -3.17 -29.49 2.15
N GLY A 20 -3.76 -29.17 0.99
CA GLY A 20 -5.19 -29.27 0.74
C GLY A 20 -6.02 -28.13 1.34
N LYS A 21 -5.38 -27.06 1.77
CA LYS A 21 -6.03 -25.87 2.35
C LYS A 21 -6.40 -24.86 1.27
N GLN A 22 -7.46 -24.11 1.54
CA GLN A 22 -7.84 -22.96 0.71
C GLN A 22 -7.13 -21.69 1.17
N VAL A 23 -6.85 -20.79 0.23
CA VAL A 23 -6.15 -19.52 0.46
C VAL A 23 -7.02 -18.36 0.03
N VAL A 24 -7.08 -17.33 0.86
CA VAL A 24 -7.68 -16.02 0.54
C VAL A 24 -6.58 -14.99 0.38
N TYR A 25 -6.57 -14.28 -0.75
CA TYR A 25 -5.75 -13.11 -0.98
C TYR A 25 -6.63 -11.86 -1.03
N LEU A 26 -6.59 -11.07 0.03
CA LEU A 26 -7.44 -9.90 0.22
C LEU A 26 -6.70 -8.63 -0.16
N VAL A 27 -7.26 -7.86 -1.07
CA VAL A 27 -6.69 -6.59 -1.56
C VAL A 27 -7.67 -5.43 -1.45
N PRO A 28 -7.20 -4.19 -1.32
CA PRO A 28 -8.06 -3.03 -1.07
C PRO A 28 -8.86 -2.54 -2.29
N THR A 29 -8.43 -2.87 -3.51
CA THR A 29 -9.06 -2.36 -4.74
C THR A 29 -9.31 -3.44 -5.78
N THR A 30 -10.30 -3.21 -6.63
CA THR A 30 -10.70 -4.11 -7.72
C THR A 30 -9.59 -4.28 -8.76
N ILE A 31 -8.89 -3.20 -9.08
CA ILE A 31 -7.80 -3.21 -10.08
C ILE A 31 -6.62 -4.03 -9.56
N LEU A 32 -6.26 -3.86 -8.28
CA LEU A 32 -5.19 -4.66 -7.67
C LEU A 32 -5.57 -6.14 -7.62
N ALA A 33 -6.84 -6.46 -7.32
CA ALA A 33 -7.33 -7.83 -7.38
C ALA A 33 -7.16 -8.45 -8.78
N GLN A 34 -7.44 -7.69 -9.83
CA GLN A 34 -7.26 -8.14 -11.21
C GLN A 34 -5.78 -8.33 -11.57
N GLN A 35 -4.89 -7.42 -11.16
CA GLN A 35 -3.45 -7.56 -11.40
C GLN A 35 -2.89 -8.81 -10.72
N HIS A 36 -3.18 -9.01 -9.43
CA HIS A 36 -2.77 -10.21 -8.72
C HIS A 36 -3.33 -11.48 -9.36
N TYR A 37 -4.62 -11.48 -9.71
CA TYR A 37 -5.23 -12.61 -10.40
C TYR A 37 -4.48 -12.98 -11.68
N ASN A 38 -4.19 -12.01 -12.53
CA ASN A 38 -3.46 -12.24 -13.78
C ASN A 38 -2.05 -12.82 -13.51
N THR A 39 -1.33 -12.24 -12.54
CA THR A 39 0.00 -12.69 -12.13
C THR A 39 -0.04 -14.14 -11.62
N PHE A 40 -0.99 -14.45 -10.74
CA PHE A 40 -1.13 -15.79 -10.18
C PHE A 40 -1.50 -16.82 -11.25
N VAL A 41 -2.46 -16.52 -12.11
CA VAL A 41 -2.84 -17.41 -13.23
C VAL A 41 -1.64 -17.69 -14.14
N GLN A 42 -0.85 -16.66 -14.47
CA GLN A 42 0.32 -16.82 -15.30
C GLN A 42 1.41 -17.68 -14.66
N ARG A 43 1.67 -17.49 -13.37
CA ARG A 43 2.73 -18.20 -12.64
C ARG A 43 2.34 -19.61 -12.25
N MET A 44 1.05 -19.84 -11.98
CA MET A 44 0.52 -21.15 -11.59
C MET A 44 0.01 -21.98 -12.76
N LYS A 45 0.22 -21.54 -14.02
CA LYS A 45 -0.33 -22.21 -15.22
C LYS A 45 0.08 -23.67 -15.36
N ASP A 46 1.26 -24.04 -14.83
CA ASP A 46 1.82 -25.39 -14.92
C ASP A 46 1.48 -26.26 -13.70
N PHE A 47 0.71 -25.75 -12.75
CA PHE A 47 0.29 -26.42 -11.52
C PHE A 47 -1.23 -26.66 -11.51
N PRO A 48 -1.70 -27.78 -10.92
CA PRO A 48 -3.13 -28.08 -10.81
C PRO A 48 -3.80 -27.27 -9.70
N VAL A 49 -3.78 -25.93 -9.80
CA VAL A 49 -4.32 -25.00 -8.83
C VAL A 49 -5.45 -24.19 -9.46
N ASN A 50 -6.63 -24.22 -8.85
CA ASN A 50 -7.79 -23.47 -9.28
C ASN A 50 -7.84 -22.10 -8.61
N ILE A 51 -7.67 -21.04 -9.40
CA ILE A 51 -7.64 -19.65 -8.94
C ILE A 51 -8.92 -18.94 -9.36
N ALA A 52 -9.58 -18.27 -8.43
CA ALA A 52 -10.78 -17.48 -8.71
C ALA A 52 -10.59 -16.00 -8.33
N LEU A 53 -11.28 -15.13 -9.07
CA LEU A 53 -11.34 -13.70 -8.79
C LEU A 53 -12.74 -13.34 -8.27
N MET A 54 -12.80 -12.71 -7.09
CA MET A 54 -14.02 -12.14 -6.52
C MET A 54 -13.94 -10.62 -6.46
N SER A 55 -14.24 -9.96 -7.56
CA SER A 55 -14.25 -8.51 -7.68
C SER A 55 -15.44 -8.04 -8.51
N ARG A 56 -15.66 -6.74 -8.58
CA ARG A 56 -16.72 -6.14 -9.40
C ARG A 56 -16.55 -6.35 -10.91
N PHE A 57 -15.36 -6.75 -11.35
CA PHE A 57 -15.10 -7.12 -12.75
C PHE A 57 -15.76 -8.46 -13.13
N ARG A 58 -16.30 -9.20 -12.17
CA ARG A 58 -17.03 -10.43 -12.40
C ARG A 58 -18.53 -10.21 -12.32
N THR A 59 -19.25 -10.88 -13.18
CA THR A 59 -20.71 -10.86 -13.18
C THR A 59 -21.28 -11.48 -11.89
N SER A 60 -22.50 -11.11 -11.53
CA SER A 60 -23.17 -11.71 -10.37
C SER A 60 -23.31 -13.23 -10.48
N SER A 61 -23.42 -13.76 -11.69
CA SER A 61 -23.48 -15.20 -11.95
C SER A 61 -22.16 -15.89 -11.67
N GLU A 62 -21.04 -15.32 -12.14
CA GLU A 62 -19.69 -15.83 -11.88
C GLU A 62 -19.36 -15.80 -10.38
N ILE A 63 -19.70 -14.72 -9.69
CA ILE A 63 -19.50 -14.61 -8.23
C ILE A 63 -20.29 -15.69 -7.49
N LYS A 64 -21.58 -15.91 -7.85
CA LYS A 64 -22.40 -16.96 -7.24
C LYS A 64 -21.81 -18.37 -7.49
N LYS A 65 -21.27 -18.61 -8.68
CA LYS A 65 -20.57 -19.85 -8.99
C LYS A 65 -19.34 -20.01 -8.12
N THR A 66 -18.47 -18.98 -8.05
CA THR A 66 -17.26 -18.99 -7.24
C THR A 66 -17.56 -19.25 -5.75
N VAL A 67 -18.63 -18.66 -5.20
CA VAL A 67 -19.05 -18.92 -3.80
C VAL A 67 -19.39 -20.39 -3.59
N LYS A 68 -20.15 -21.02 -4.50
CA LYS A 68 -20.48 -22.44 -4.41
C LYS A 68 -19.25 -23.34 -4.57
N ASP A 69 -18.33 -22.96 -5.46
CA ASP A 69 -17.11 -23.72 -5.73
C ASP A 69 -16.13 -23.63 -4.54
N LEU A 70 -16.08 -22.48 -3.82
CA LEU A 70 -15.33 -22.33 -2.57
C LEU A 70 -15.89 -23.24 -1.46
N GLU A 71 -17.21 -23.29 -1.29
CA GLU A 71 -17.86 -24.15 -0.28
C GLU A 71 -17.60 -25.66 -0.54
N LYS A 72 -17.47 -26.03 -1.82
CA LYS A 72 -17.14 -27.41 -2.21
C LYS A 72 -15.65 -27.74 -2.18
N GLY A 73 -14.78 -26.74 -2.02
CA GLY A 73 -13.33 -26.90 -2.10
C GLY A 73 -12.82 -27.11 -3.54
N MET A 74 -13.53 -26.60 -4.55
CA MET A 74 -13.13 -26.66 -5.95
C MET A 74 -12.27 -25.45 -6.38
N VAL A 75 -12.15 -24.45 -5.54
CA VAL A 75 -11.27 -23.28 -5.69
C VAL A 75 -10.24 -23.34 -4.59
N ASP A 76 -8.97 -23.34 -4.97
CA ASP A 76 -7.85 -23.41 -4.06
C ASP A 76 -7.41 -22.03 -3.57
N ILE A 77 -7.37 -21.05 -4.48
CA ILE A 77 -6.97 -19.67 -4.19
C ILE A 77 -8.07 -18.71 -4.67
N VAL A 78 -8.56 -17.87 -3.78
CA VAL A 78 -9.47 -16.79 -4.16
C VAL A 78 -8.82 -15.44 -3.90
N ILE A 79 -8.76 -14.63 -4.95
CA ILE A 79 -8.24 -13.25 -4.90
C ILE A 79 -9.42 -12.29 -4.97
N GLY A 80 -9.50 -11.32 -4.07
CA GLY A 80 -10.61 -10.40 -4.10
C GLY A 80 -10.52 -9.24 -3.13
N THR A 81 -11.55 -8.39 -3.22
CA THR A 81 -11.73 -7.25 -2.31
C THR A 81 -12.61 -7.68 -1.12
N HIS A 82 -13.15 -6.73 -0.36
CA HIS A 82 -14.04 -6.98 0.77
C HIS A 82 -15.19 -7.97 0.49
N ARG A 83 -15.55 -8.21 -0.77
CA ARG A 83 -16.58 -9.19 -1.16
C ARG A 83 -16.26 -10.62 -0.70
N VAL A 84 -14.97 -10.97 -0.62
CA VAL A 84 -14.53 -12.29 -0.13
C VAL A 84 -14.87 -12.50 1.35
N LEU A 85 -15.01 -11.41 2.12
CA LEU A 85 -15.35 -11.41 3.54
C LEU A 85 -16.86 -11.37 3.80
N SER A 86 -17.72 -11.44 2.77
CA SER A 86 -19.16 -11.37 2.93
C SER A 86 -19.71 -12.63 3.61
N ALA A 87 -20.84 -12.52 4.31
CA ALA A 87 -21.39 -13.57 5.16
C ALA A 87 -21.84 -14.84 4.37
N ASP A 88 -22.13 -14.67 3.08
CA ASP A 88 -22.52 -15.74 2.17
C ASP A 88 -21.33 -16.55 1.60
N VAL A 89 -20.10 -16.07 1.82
CA VAL A 89 -18.89 -16.77 1.39
C VAL A 89 -18.47 -17.74 2.48
N LYS A 90 -18.50 -19.02 2.14
CA LYS A 90 -18.06 -20.10 3.02
C LYS A 90 -16.90 -20.85 2.37
N PHE A 91 -15.95 -21.25 3.16
CA PHE A 91 -14.82 -22.07 2.76
C PHE A 91 -14.98 -23.49 3.28
N LYS A 92 -14.54 -24.45 2.52
CA LYS A 92 -14.50 -25.86 2.97
C LYS A 92 -13.42 -26.05 4.03
N ASP A 93 -12.21 -25.56 3.76
CA ASP A 93 -11.05 -25.66 4.65
C ASP A 93 -10.07 -24.50 4.39
N LEU A 94 -10.34 -23.34 4.99
CA LEU A 94 -9.49 -22.18 4.88
C LEU A 94 -8.27 -22.32 5.81
N GLY A 95 -7.06 -22.33 5.25
CA GLY A 95 -5.81 -22.41 6.01
C GLY A 95 -5.01 -21.12 6.05
N LEU A 96 -5.10 -20.28 5.00
CA LEU A 96 -4.27 -19.06 4.91
C LEU A 96 -5.10 -17.87 4.45
N LEU A 97 -4.97 -16.76 5.18
CA LEU A 97 -5.50 -15.45 4.78
C LEU A 97 -4.34 -14.47 4.59
N ILE A 98 -4.20 -13.95 3.39
CA ILE A 98 -3.23 -12.90 3.09
C ILE A 98 -3.95 -11.58 2.93
N VAL A 99 -3.47 -10.57 3.63
CA VAL A 99 -4.03 -9.21 3.61
C VAL A 99 -2.96 -8.27 3.07
N ASP A 100 -3.14 -7.81 1.85
CA ASP A 100 -2.24 -6.85 1.23
C ASP A 100 -2.68 -5.41 1.56
N GLU A 101 -1.70 -4.53 1.78
CA GLU A 101 -1.93 -3.13 2.16
C GLU A 101 -2.82 -3.01 3.43
N GLU A 102 -2.49 -3.75 4.51
CA GLU A 102 -3.28 -3.84 5.76
C GLU A 102 -3.73 -2.47 6.27
N GLN A 103 -2.90 -1.43 6.15
CA GLN A 103 -3.18 -0.07 6.61
C GLN A 103 -4.43 0.54 5.95
N ARG A 104 -4.82 0.08 4.77
CA ARG A 104 -5.98 0.58 4.03
C ARG A 104 -7.31 -0.02 4.51
N PHE A 105 -7.27 -1.20 5.08
CA PHE A 105 -8.48 -1.85 5.62
C PHE A 105 -9.01 -1.18 6.90
N GLY A 106 -8.19 -0.34 7.57
CA GLY A 106 -8.58 0.40 8.77
C GLY A 106 -9.49 1.61 8.54
N VAL A 107 -9.39 2.25 7.37
CA VAL A 107 -10.03 3.55 7.10
C VAL A 107 -11.34 3.41 6.32
N ARG A 108 -11.44 2.43 5.41
CA ARG A 108 -12.59 2.25 4.50
C ARG A 108 -13.59 1.17 4.94
N PHE A 109 -13.16 0.21 5.71
CA PHE A 109 -13.95 -0.99 6.00
C PHE A 109 -14.37 -0.97 7.47
N GLY A 110 -15.47 -0.41 7.84
CA GLY A 110 -15.99 -0.28 9.20
C GLY A 110 -15.72 -1.46 10.16
N VAL A 111 -16.07 -1.32 11.41
CA VAL A 111 -15.82 -2.26 12.52
C VAL A 111 -16.12 -3.72 12.17
N THR A 112 -17.20 -3.95 11.39
CA THR A 112 -17.70 -5.29 11.03
C THR A 112 -16.70 -6.14 10.20
N HIS A 113 -15.89 -5.53 9.33
CA HIS A 113 -14.93 -6.28 8.52
C HIS A 113 -13.66 -6.61 9.31
N LYS A 114 -13.23 -5.70 10.20
CA LYS A 114 -12.13 -5.98 11.13
C LYS A 114 -12.48 -7.10 12.09
N GLU A 115 -13.72 -7.17 12.55
CA GLU A 115 -14.21 -8.24 13.42
C GLU A 115 -14.23 -9.60 12.68
N LYS A 116 -14.65 -9.62 11.41
CA LYS A 116 -14.60 -10.86 10.61
C LYS A 116 -13.19 -11.35 10.36
N ILE A 117 -12.25 -10.45 10.01
CA ILE A 117 -10.83 -10.81 9.91
C ILE A 117 -10.31 -11.35 11.25
N LYS A 118 -10.71 -10.73 12.38
CA LYS A 118 -10.36 -11.22 13.71
C LYS A 118 -10.96 -12.60 14.02
N GLN A 119 -12.20 -12.84 13.64
CA GLN A 119 -12.85 -14.16 13.83
C GLN A 119 -12.20 -15.25 12.97
N MET A 120 -11.79 -14.94 11.74
CA MET A 120 -11.04 -15.86 10.89
C MET A 120 -9.66 -16.20 11.46
N LYS A 121 -9.02 -15.28 12.19
CA LYS A 121 -7.70 -15.46 12.80
C LYS A 121 -7.61 -16.56 13.87
N THR A 122 -8.72 -17.05 14.36
CA THR A 122 -8.73 -18.03 15.46
C THR A 122 -8.25 -19.43 15.02
N ASN A 123 -8.44 -19.79 13.73
CA ASN A 123 -8.09 -21.11 13.18
C ASN A 123 -7.41 -21.04 11.79
N VAL A 124 -6.94 -19.88 11.38
CA VAL A 124 -6.37 -19.62 10.05
C VAL A 124 -5.08 -18.81 10.20
N ASP A 125 -4.03 -19.24 9.54
CA ASP A 125 -2.79 -18.45 9.47
C ASP A 125 -3.03 -17.14 8.72
N VAL A 126 -2.49 -16.05 9.26
CA VAL A 126 -2.69 -14.73 8.68
C VAL A 126 -1.37 -14.04 8.39
N LEU A 127 -1.11 -13.81 7.10
CA LEU A 127 0.00 -13.01 6.62
C LEU A 127 -0.51 -11.62 6.24
N THR A 128 0.13 -10.58 6.75
CA THR A 128 -0.16 -9.19 6.36
C THR A 128 1.03 -8.58 5.66
N LEU A 129 0.78 -7.95 4.52
CA LEU A 129 1.79 -7.34 3.68
C LEU A 129 1.62 -5.82 3.72
N THR A 130 2.71 -5.10 3.81
CA THR A 130 2.70 -3.63 3.78
C THR A 130 4.06 -3.07 3.38
N ALA A 131 4.06 -2.03 2.57
CA ALA A 131 5.27 -1.28 2.27
C ALA A 131 5.68 -0.33 3.42
N THR A 132 4.69 0.09 4.23
CA THR A 132 4.89 0.98 5.38
C THR A 132 4.00 0.48 6.52
N PRO A 133 4.53 -0.28 7.48
CA PRO A 133 3.73 -0.80 8.58
C PRO A 133 3.07 0.36 9.36
N ILE A 134 1.80 0.17 9.72
CA ILE A 134 1.15 1.12 10.63
C ILE A 134 1.87 1.08 11.98
N PRO A 135 2.00 2.26 12.62
CA PRO A 135 2.71 2.36 13.90
C PRO A 135 2.29 1.32 14.93
N ARG A 136 0.99 1.03 15.04
CA ARG A 136 0.48 0.02 15.95
C ARG A 136 0.94 -1.41 15.59
N THR A 137 0.87 -1.79 14.32
CA THR A 137 1.32 -3.13 13.86
C THR A 137 2.83 -3.26 14.04
N LEU A 138 3.58 -2.22 13.72
CA LEU A 138 5.02 -2.17 13.95
C LEU A 138 5.35 -2.32 15.44
N HIS A 139 4.66 -1.60 16.31
CA HIS A 139 4.82 -1.71 17.75
C HIS A 139 4.55 -3.14 18.26
N MET A 140 3.44 -3.75 17.84
CA MET A 140 3.10 -5.14 18.20
C MET A 140 4.15 -6.15 17.75
N SER A 141 4.85 -5.88 16.64
CA SER A 141 5.94 -6.74 16.16
C SER A 141 7.22 -6.53 16.98
N LEU A 142 7.54 -5.29 17.31
CA LEU A 142 8.72 -4.96 18.11
C LEU A 142 8.68 -5.56 19.52
N ILE A 143 7.49 -5.68 20.11
CA ILE A 143 7.28 -6.31 21.44
C ILE A 143 7.00 -7.82 21.36
N GLY A 144 7.21 -8.44 20.19
CA GLY A 144 7.11 -9.89 20.02
C GLY A 144 5.69 -10.47 20.07
N ILE A 145 4.63 -9.64 19.97
CA ILE A 145 3.23 -10.12 19.85
C ILE A 145 2.96 -10.68 18.45
N ARG A 146 3.68 -10.20 17.43
CA ARG A 146 3.59 -10.62 16.04
C ARG A 146 4.97 -10.87 15.47
N ASP A 147 5.13 -11.96 14.75
CA ASP A 147 6.32 -12.17 13.94
C ASP A 147 6.35 -11.16 12.78
N MET A 148 7.54 -10.71 12.47
CA MET A 148 7.78 -9.75 11.39
C MET A 148 9.00 -10.16 10.59
N SER A 149 8.84 -10.18 9.26
CA SER A 149 9.94 -10.32 8.31
C SER A 149 10.07 -9.02 7.52
N VAL A 150 11.30 -8.55 7.35
CA VAL A 150 11.62 -7.36 6.56
C VAL A 150 12.31 -7.79 5.27
N LEU A 151 11.79 -7.33 4.13
CA LEU A 151 12.43 -7.52 2.84
C LEU A 151 13.44 -6.37 2.64
N GLU A 152 14.71 -6.66 2.77
CA GLU A 152 15.80 -5.68 2.70
C GLU A 152 16.39 -5.58 1.30
N GLU A 153 16.39 -6.67 0.55
CA GLU A 153 16.96 -6.71 -0.80
C GLU A 153 15.96 -6.17 -1.83
N ALA A 154 16.43 -5.23 -2.62
CA ALA A 154 15.65 -4.69 -3.74
C ALA A 154 15.86 -5.53 -5.00
N PRO A 155 14.91 -5.55 -5.94
CA PRO A 155 15.10 -6.15 -7.26
C PRO A 155 16.33 -5.58 -7.98
N ASN A 156 17.13 -6.46 -8.59
CA ASN A 156 18.42 -6.11 -9.21
C ASN A 156 18.31 -5.04 -10.30
N ASP A 157 17.15 -4.91 -10.95
CA ASP A 157 16.94 -3.99 -12.08
C ASP A 157 16.38 -2.61 -11.68
N ARG A 158 16.23 -2.33 -10.36
CA ARG A 158 15.68 -1.06 -9.88
C ARG A 158 16.77 -0.06 -9.50
N LEU A 159 16.59 1.16 -10.00
CA LEU A 159 17.43 2.30 -9.64
C LEU A 159 16.77 3.12 -8.52
N PRO A 160 17.55 3.70 -7.59
CA PRO A 160 17.04 4.64 -6.61
C PRO A 160 16.34 5.82 -7.27
N ILE A 161 15.21 6.24 -6.69
CA ILE A 161 14.42 7.36 -7.21
C ILE A 161 15.07 8.68 -6.79
N GLN A 162 15.47 9.49 -7.75
CA GLN A 162 16.03 10.81 -7.49
C GLN A 162 14.93 11.72 -6.93
N THR A 163 15.07 12.09 -5.66
CA THR A 163 14.03 12.83 -4.92
C THR A 163 14.47 14.28 -4.69
N PHE A 164 13.65 15.22 -5.17
CA PHE A 164 13.87 16.65 -5.02
C PHE A 164 12.77 17.26 -4.15
N VAL A 165 13.16 18.09 -3.18
CA VAL A 165 12.24 18.87 -2.36
C VAL A 165 12.47 20.34 -2.72
N CYS A 166 11.48 21.02 -3.25
CA CYS A 166 11.61 22.40 -3.78
C CYS A 166 10.31 23.18 -3.70
N GLU A 167 10.41 24.48 -3.83
CA GLU A 167 9.26 25.35 -4.02
C GLU A 167 8.61 25.10 -5.38
N TYR A 168 7.29 25.30 -5.44
CA TYR A 168 6.53 25.18 -6.67
C TYR A 168 7.02 26.19 -7.72
N ASN A 169 7.31 25.70 -8.92
CA ASN A 169 7.75 26.50 -10.04
C ASN A 169 7.20 25.89 -11.36
N ASP A 170 6.47 26.69 -12.12
CA ASP A 170 5.86 26.28 -13.39
C ASP A 170 6.91 25.84 -14.43
N GLU A 171 8.06 26.51 -14.50
CA GLU A 171 9.14 26.17 -15.43
C GLU A 171 9.71 24.78 -15.12
N LEU A 172 9.94 24.48 -13.84
CA LEU A 172 10.43 23.18 -13.40
C LEU A 172 9.41 22.06 -13.68
N VAL A 173 8.12 22.34 -13.45
CA VAL A 173 7.02 21.40 -13.77
C VAL A 173 7.01 21.11 -15.27
N ARG A 174 7.08 22.16 -16.11
CA ARG A 174 7.12 22.02 -17.56
C ARG A 174 8.32 21.19 -18.00
N GLU A 175 9.52 21.54 -17.53
CA GLU A 175 10.75 20.83 -17.86
C GLU A 175 10.67 19.37 -17.47
N ALA A 176 10.20 19.03 -16.29
CA ALA A 176 10.05 17.65 -15.81
C ALA A 176 9.11 16.84 -16.71
N ILE A 177 7.96 17.42 -17.12
CA ILE A 177 7.00 16.76 -17.99
C ILE A 177 7.58 16.55 -19.40
N VAL A 178 8.11 17.60 -20.01
CA VAL A 178 8.68 17.56 -21.38
C VAL A 178 9.83 16.56 -21.45
N ARG A 179 10.70 16.54 -20.44
CA ARG A 179 11.81 15.59 -20.35
C ARG A 179 11.33 14.15 -20.26
N GLU A 180 10.26 13.87 -19.50
CA GLU A 180 9.70 12.52 -19.40
C GLU A 180 9.06 12.09 -20.73
N MET A 181 8.26 12.97 -21.35
CA MET A 181 7.63 12.71 -22.65
C MET A 181 8.67 12.47 -23.76
N ALA A 182 9.76 13.26 -23.77
CA ALA A 182 10.83 13.11 -24.77
C ALA A 182 11.52 11.74 -24.76
N ARG A 183 11.47 11.03 -23.63
CA ARG A 183 11.97 9.64 -23.53
C ARG A 183 10.87 8.57 -23.64
N GLY A 184 9.64 8.98 -24.02
CA GLY A 184 8.48 8.11 -24.19
C GLY A 184 7.90 7.61 -22.85
N GLY A 185 8.15 8.32 -21.75
CA GLY A 185 7.59 8.02 -20.45
C GLY A 185 6.34 8.85 -20.13
N GLN A 186 5.72 8.54 -18.99
CA GLN A 186 4.52 9.19 -18.51
C GLN A 186 4.76 9.81 -17.12
N VAL A 187 3.90 10.74 -16.72
CA VAL A 187 4.03 11.51 -15.49
C VAL A 187 2.81 11.34 -14.60
N TYR A 188 3.05 11.06 -13.31
CA TYR A 188 2.06 11.29 -12.26
C TYR A 188 2.20 12.69 -11.70
N TYR A 189 1.08 13.45 -11.72
CA TYR A 189 0.97 14.72 -11.03
C TYR A 189 -0.02 14.58 -9.87
N VAL A 190 0.47 14.58 -8.64
CA VAL A 190 -0.35 14.37 -7.43
C VAL A 190 -0.85 15.70 -6.90
N TYR A 191 -2.17 15.86 -6.85
CA TYR A 191 -2.84 16.99 -6.25
C TYR A 191 -3.98 16.54 -5.34
N ASN A 192 -3.78 16.63 -4.03
CA ASN A 192 -4.66 15.96 -3.06
C ASN A 192 -5.91 16.80 -2.68
N ARG A 193 -6.54 17.45 -3.64
CA ARG A 193 -7.81 18.18 -3.45
C ARG A 193 -8.74 17.92 -4.64
N VAL A 194 -9.92 17.38 -4.36
CA VAL A 194 -10.89 17.02 -5.40
C VAL A 194 -11.49 18.23 -6.09
N ASN A 195 -11.84 19.26 -5.32
CA ASN A 195 -12.63 20.41 -5.82
C ASN A 195 -11.95 21.20 -6.96
N ASN A 196 -10.62 21.25 -6.98
CA ASN A 196 -9.87 22.06 -7.93
C ASN A 196 -8.97 21.24 -8.85
N ILE A 197 -9.13 19.92 -8.87
CA ILE A 197 -8.22 19.02 -9.64
C ILE A 197 -8.35 19.26 -11.15
N ALA A 198 -9.56 19.54 -11.62
CA ALA A 198 -9.81 19.88 -13.02
C ALA A 198 -9.12 21.19 -13.45
N ASP A 199 -9.10 22.19 -12.55
CA ASP A 199 -8.42 23.47 -12.83
C ASP A 199 -6.90 23.28 -12.91
N ILE A 200 -6.34 22.46 -12.03
CA ILE A 200 -4.91 22.08 -12.07
C ILE A 200 -4.60 21.32 -13.36
N ALA A 201 -5.43 20.37 -13.76
CA ALA A 201 -5.23 19.65 -15.03
C ALA A 201 -5.27 20.62 -16.24
N ALA A 202 -6.19 21.58 -16.24
CA ALA A 202 -6.26 22.61 -17.28
C ALA A 202 -5.03 23.53 -17.24
N GLN A 203 -4.50 23.88 -16.06
CA GLN A 203 -3.27 24.64 -15.91
C GLN A 203 -2.07 23.88 -16.50
N ILE A 204 -1.92 22.59 -16.18
CA ILE A 204 -0.85 21.75 -16.72
C ILE A 204 -0.97 21.61 -18.24
N ALA A 205 -2.18 21.42 -18.78
CA ALA A 205 -2.41 21.37 -20.21
C ALA A 205 -2.06 22.69 -20.94
N LYS A 206 -2.24 23.84 -20.28
CA LYS A 206 -1.77 25.13 -20.81
C LYS A 206 -0.24 25.28 -20.73
N LEU A 207 0.36 24.74 -19.68
CA LEU A 207 1.79 24.81 -19.45
C LEU A 207 2.57 23.92 -20.44
N VAL A 208 2.01 22.77 -20.80
CA VAL A 208 2.55 21.80 -21.74
C VAL A 208 1.50 21.42 -22.78
N PRO A 209 1.26 22.27 -23.80
CA PRO A 209 0.20 22.05 -24.79
C PRO A 209 0.34 20.80 -25.64
N GLU A 210 1.55 20.26 -25.72
CA GLU A 210 1.89 19.03 -26.42
C GLU A 210 1.50 17.75 -25.64
N ALA A 211 1.17 17.86 -24.35
CA ALA A 211 0.84 16.72 -23.49
C ALA A 211 -0.65 16.43 -23.47
N ASN A 212 -1.01 15.15 -23.56
CA ASN A 212 -2.35 14.66 -23.26
C ASN A 212 -2.51 14.57 -21.74
N VAL A 213 -3.25 15.52 -21.16
CA VAL A 213 -3.46 15.62 -19.72
C VAL A 213 -4.87 15.14 -19.35
N ALA A 214 -4.95 14.20 -18.42
CA ALA A 214 -6.22 13.80 -17.80
C ALA A 214 -6.15 13.95 -16.28
N TYR A 215 -7.31 13.92 -15.62
CA TYR A 215 -7.35 13.91 -14.15
C TYR A 215 -8.24 12.79 -13.62
N ALA A 216 -7.91 12.32 -12.41
CA ALA A 216 -8.64 11.24 -11.74
C ALA A 216 -8.71 11.46 -10.22
N HIS A 217 -9.86 11.16 -9.61
CA HIS A 217 -10.04 11.21 -8.17
C HIS A 217 -11.09 10.20 -7.67
N GLY A 218 -11.05 9.89 -6.38
CA GLY A 218 -11.85 8.83 -5.78
C GLY A 218 -13.36 9.08 -5.70
N GLN A 219 -13.85 10.28 -6.06
CA GLN A 219 -15.28 10.62 -6.11
C GLN A 219 -15.87 10.50 -7.53
N MET A 220 -15.03 10.22 -8.54
CA MET A 220 -15.50 9.95 -9.90
C MET A 220 -16.32 8.66 -9.93
N LYS A 221 -17.20 8.55 -10.94
CA LYS A 221 -17.89 7.29 -11.23
C LYS A 221 -16.84 6.23 -11.57
N GLU A 222 -17.03 5.03 -11.03
CA GLU A 222 -16.06 3.94 -11.16
C GLU A 222 -15.69 3.64 -12.63
N HIS A 223 -16.69 3.58 -13.51
CA HIS A 223 -16.47 3.35 -14.94
C HIS A 223 -15.64 4.44 -15.64
N GLU A 224 -15.83 5.70 -15.23
CA GLU A 224 -15.05 6.83 -15.76
C GLU A 224 -13.59 6.74 -15.29
N LEU A 225 -13.40 6.43 -13.99
CA LEU A 225 -12.08 6.24 -13.42
C LEU A 225 -11.34 5.07 -14.10
N GLU A 226 -12.03 3.95 -14.30
CA GLU A 226 -11.47 2.77 -14.98
C GLU A 226 -11.04 3.08 -16.40
N ARG A 227 -11.84 3.84 -17.15
CA ARG A 227 -11.50 4.27 -18.50
C ARG A 227 -10.25 5.13 -18.51
N ILE A 228 -10.18 6.17 -17.67
CA ILE A 228 -9.00 7.03 -17.58
C ILE A 228 -7.75 6.24 -17.21
N MET A 229 -7.86 5.30 -16.28
CA MET A 229 -6.74 4.45 -15.89
C MET A 229 -6.31 3.52 -17.02
N PHE A 230 -7.27 2.96 -17.78
CA PHE A 230 -6.97 2.15 -18.95
C PHE A 230 -6.25 2.94 -20.04
N ASP A 231 -6.75 4.14 -20.38
CA ASP A 231 -6.13 5.03 -21.37
C ASP A 231 -4.71 5.44 -20.93
N PHE A 232 -4.52 5.67 -19.62
CA PHE A 232 -3.20 5.97 -19.06
C PHE A 232 -2.24 4.77 -19.12
N ILE A 233 -2.69 3.57 -18.79
CA ILE A 233 -1.88 2.34 -18.88
C ILE A 233 -1.46 2.07 -20.32
N ASN A 234 -2.32 2.36 -21.30
CA ASN A 234 -2.04 2.18 -22.73
C ASN A 234 -1.17 3.29 -23.35
N GLY A 235 -0.80 4.32 -22.57
CA GLY A 235 0.04 5.42 -23.06
C GLY A 235 -0.70 6.48 -23.85
N GLU A 236 -2.03 6.50 -23.84
CA GLU A 236 -2.84 7.53 -24.52
C GLU A 236 -2.87 8.86 -23.74
N ILE A 237 -2.51 8.82 -22.45
CA ILE A 237 -2.40 9.96 -21.55
C ILE A 237 -0.95 10.10 -21.11
N ASP A 238 -0.35 11.28 -21.31
CA ASP A 238 1.03 11.57 -20.93
C ASP A 238 1.16 11.99 -19.46
N VAL A 239 0.20 12.77 -18.98
CA VAL A 239 0.18 13.29 -17.60
C VAL A 239 -1.14 12.96 -16.93
N LEU A 240 -1.10 12.20 -15.86
CA LEU A 240 -2.26 11.93 -15.02
C LEU A 240 -2.21 12.79 -13.76
N VAL A 241 -3.09 13.79 -13.70
CA VAL A 241 -3.32 14.59 -12.49
C VAL A 241 -4.25 13.83 -11.57
N SER A 242 -3.82 13.45 -10.37
CA SER A 242 -4.63 12.60 -9.52
C SER A 242 -4.52 12.98 -8.04
N THR A 243 -5.56 12.65 -7.28
CA THR A 243 -5.43 12.61 -5.81
C THR A 243 -4.57 11.42 -5.39
N THR A 244 -4.42 11.18 -4.10
CA THR A 244 -3.69 10.01 -3.56
C THR A 244 -4.30 8.65 -3.96
N ILE A 245 -5.26 8.63 -4.88
CA ILE A 245 -5.86 7.38 -5.42
C ILE A 245 -4.81 6.48 -6.08
N ILE A 246 -3.74 7.04 -6.64
CA ILE A 246 -2.64 6.26 -7.23
C ILE A 246 -1.81 5.48 -6.20
N GLU A 247 -1.96 5.76 -4.90
CA GLU A 247 -1.37 4.93 -3.84
C GLU A 247 -1.92 3.49 -3.88
N THR A 248 -3.00 3.21 -4.63
CA THR A 248 -3.74 1.94 -4.60
C THR A 248 -3.05 0.75 -5.25
N GLY A 249 -1.75 0.81 -5.49
CA GLY A 249 -0.99 -0.38 -5.88
C GLY A 249 -0.85 -0.62 -7.38
N LEU A 250 -1.35 0.27 -8.25
CA LEU A 250 -1.19 0.13 -9.69
C LEU A 250 0.28 0.15 -10.09
N ASP A 251 0.68 -0.89 -10.81
CA ASP A 251 2.00 -1.01 -11.39
C ASP A 251 1.98 -0.56 -12.85
N ILE A 252 2.54 0.61 -13.12
CA ILE A 252 2.67 1.15 -14.47
C ILE A 252 4.15 1.44 -14.71
N SER A 253 4.81 0.54 -15.41
CA SER A 253 6.27 0.56 -15.63
C SER A 253 6.76 1.77 -16.43
N ASN A 254 5.87 2.41 -17.22
CA ASN A 254 6.22 3.54 -18.06
C ASN A 254 6.19 4.89 -17.34
N VAL A 255 5.71 4.95 -16.09
CA VAL A 255 5.69 6.18 -15.29
C VAL A 255 6.98 6.28 -14.48
N ASN A 256 7.86 7.19 -14.87
CA ASN A 256 9.14 7.37 -14.20
C ASN A 256 9.34 8.78 -13.63
N THR A 257 8.37 9.67 -13.79
CA THR A 257 8.39 11.00 -13.16
C THR A 257 7.13 11.19 -12.32
N MET A 258 7.32 11.64 -11.08
CA MET A 258 6.24 12.03 -10.17
C MET A 258 6.43 13.46 -9.71
N ILE A 259 5.37 14.25 -9.77
CA ILE A 259 5.31 15.61 -9.22
C ILE A 259 4.23 15.62 -8.14
N ILE A 260 4.60 15.96 -6.90
CA ILE A 260 3.66 16.05 -5.78
C ILE A 260 3.47 17.53 -5.42
N HIS A 261 2.30 18.05 -5.73
CA HIS A 261 1.89 19.40 -5.37
C HIS A 261 1.50 19.45 -3.88
N ASP A 262 1.81 20.53 -3.17
CA ASP A 262 1.51 20.68 -1.73
C ASP A 262 2.01 19.47 -0.88
N SER A 263 3.20 18.97 -1.15
CA SER A 263 3.79 17.77 -0.50
C SER A 263 3.93 17.90 1.02
N ASP A 264 4.04 19.13 1.53
CA ASP A 264 4.09 19.47 2.96
C ASP A 264 2.81 19.13 3.73
N ASN A 265 1.70 18.91 3.03
CA ASN A 265 0.41 18.51 3.62
C ASN A 265 0.25 16.98 3.72
N LEU A 266 1.20 16.20 3.22
CA LEU A 266 1.15 14.74 3.22
C LEU A 266 1.96 14.14 4.38
N GLY A 267 1.53 12.96 4.83
CA GLY A 267 2.27 12.17 5.80
C GLY A 267 3.52 11.53 5.20
N LEU A 268 4.53 11.23 6.02
CA LEU A 268 5.79 10.63 5.56
C LEU A 268 5.56 9.29 4.87
N SER A 269 4.73 8.43 5.44
CA SER A 269 4.35 7.14 4.84
C SER A 269 3.63 7.31 3.49
N GLN A 270 2.78 8.35 3.34
CA GLN A 270 2.12 8.65 2.07
C GLN A 270 3.12 9.10 1.01
N LEU A 271 4.04 10.01 1.36
CA LEU A 271 5.11 10.45 0.46
C LEU A 271 5.96 9.28 -0.01
N TYR A 272 6.29 8.37 0.89
CA TYR A 272 7.07 7.17 0.55
C TYR A 272 6.30 6.25 -0.40
N GLN A 273 5.02 5.97 -0.13
CA GLN A 273 4.17 5.14 -0.99
C GLN A 273 3.98 5.76 -2.37
N LEU A 274 3.72 7.07 -2.45
CA LEU A 274 3.62 7.80 -3.71
C LEU A 274 4.94 7.73 -4.49
N ARG A 275 6.06 8.06 -3.86
CA ARG A 275 7.39 7.96 -4.49
C ARG A 275 7.63 6.57 -5.06
N GLY A 276 7.25 5.52 -4.34
CA GLY A 276 7.39 4.13 -4.78
C GLY A 276 6.49 3.73 -5.97
N ARG A 277 5.64 4.63 -6.49
CA ARG A 277 4.82 4.37 -7.69
C ARG A 277 5.54 4.68 -8.99
N VAL A 278 6.72 5.27 -8.95
CA VAL A 278 7.60 5.47 -10.10
C VAL A 278 8.89 4.65 -9.95
N GLY A 279 9.66 4.53 -11.04
CA GLY A 279 10.90 3.78 -11.02
C GLY A 279 10.70 2.26 -10.94
N ARG A 280 9.69 1.76 -11.63
CA ARG A 280 9.38 0.33 -11.73
C ARG A 280 9.92 -0.30 -13.01
N SER A 281 10.93 0.32 -13.58
CA SER A 281 11.67 -0.12 -14.77
C SER A 281 13.16 0.16 -14.54
N ASN A 282 13.99 -0.27 -15.48
CA ASN A 282 15.42 0.01 -15.50
C ASN A 282 15.77 1.47 -15.90
N ARG A 283 14.78 2.36 -15.94
CA ARG A 283 14.97 3.79 -16.28
C ARG A 283 15.14 4.62 -15.02
N ASN A 284 15.91 5.70 -15.11
CA ASN A 284 16.00 6.70 -14.05
C ASN A 284 14.64 7.29 -13.74
N ALA A 285 14.28 7.32 -12.47
CA ALA A 285 13.03 7.89 -12.00
C ALA A 285 13.25 9.13 -11.13
N TYR A 286 12.29 10.03 -11.17
CA TYR A 286 12.34 11.33 -10.52
C TYR A 286 11.08 11.58 -9.71
N ALA A 287 11.25 12.11 -8.50
CA ALA A 287 10.16 12.54 -7.64
C ALA A 287 10.39 14.01 -7.21
N PHE A 288 9.52 14.90 -7.64
CA PHE A 288 9.53 16.31 -7.27
C PHE A 288 8.48 16.54 -6.18
N LEU A 289 8.92 16.77 -4.96
CA LEU A 289 8.08 17.08 -3.82
C LEU A 289 8.03 18.59 -3.68
N MET A 290 6.94 19.19 -4.17
CA MET A 290 6.81 20.62 -4.24
C MET A 290 5.93 21.15 -3.11
N TYR A 291 6.27 22.29 -2.57
CA TYR A 291 5.47 23.06 -1.62
C TYR A 291 5.25 24.48 -2.13
N LYS A 292 4.24 25.16 -1.60
CA LYS A 292 3.86 26.48 -2.07
C LYS A 292 5.01 27.47 -1.90
N ARG A 293 5.27 28.26 -2.94
CA ARG A 293 6.28 29.33 -2.93
C ARG A 293 6.07 30.30 -1.77
N ASP A 294 7.15 30.77 -1.18
CA ASP A 294 7.18 31.70 -0.04
C ASP A 294 6.42 31.20 1.21
N LYS A 295 6.18 29.89 1.33
CA LYS A 295 5.51 29.30 2.49
C LYS A 295 6.54 28.90 3.54
N MET A 296 6.40 29.45 4.75
CA MET A 296 7.09 28.89 5.92
C MET A 296 6.52 27.49 6.22
N LEU A 297 7.37 26.51 6.15
CA LEU A 297 6.99 25.15 6.49
C LEU A 297 6.83 24.99 8.01
N LYS A 298 5.91 24.16 8.44
CA LYS A 298 5.83 23.76 9.84
C LYS A 298 6.98 22.78 10.14
N GLU A 299 7.54 22.83 11.32
CA GLU A 299 8.64 21.95 11.76
C GLU A 299 8.40 20.47 11.43
N VAL A 300 7.19 19.97 11.67
CA VAL A 300 6.80 18.58 11.36
C VAL A 300 6.87 18.30 9.85
N ALA A 301 6.47 19.26 9.01
CA ALA A 301 6.53 19.11 7.55
C ALA A 301 7.99 19.13 7.07
N GLU A 302 8.84 20.01 7.61
CA GLU A 302 10.27 20.02 7.32
C GLU A 302 10.94 18.69 7.67
N LYS A 303 10.68 18.16 8.87
CA LYS A 303 11.21 16.86 9.31
C LYS A 303 10.79 15.72 8.38
N ARG A 304 9.54 15.71 7.91
CA ARG A 304 9.05 14.71 6.95
C ARG A 304 9.72 14.82 5.58
N LEU A 305 9.81 16.04 5.06
CA LEU A 305 10.45 16.30 3.77
C LEU A 305 11.96 16.03 3.80
N ALA A 306 12.63 16.31 4.90
CA ALA A 306 14.02 15.95 5.13
C ALA A 306 14.19 14.42 5.16
N ALA A 307 13.36 13.72 5.91
CA ALA A 307 13.42 12.27 6.00
C ALA A 307 13.19 11.57 4.64
N ILE A 308 12.20 11.99 3.84
CA ILE A 308 11.95 11.38 2.52
C ILE A 308 13.10 11.65 1.54
N LYS A 309 13.83 12.73 1.70
CA LYS A 309 15.03 13.06 0.93
C LYS A 309 16.25 12.25 1.37
N GLU A 310 16.37 11.98 2.67
CA GLU A 310 17.46 11.19 3.26
C GLU A 310 17.33 9.69 2.89
N PHE A 311 16.16 9.10 3.05
CA PHE A 311 15.91 7.68 2.77
C PHE A 311 15.62 7.44 1.29
N THR A 312 16.64 7.46 0.45
CA THR A 312 16.56 7.23 -1.00
C THR A 312 16.69 5.76 -1.38
N ASP A 313 17.30 4.95 -0.52
CA ASP A 313 17.52 3.53 -0.79
C ASP A 313 16.21 2.76 -0.96
N LEU A 314 16.24 1.81 -1.87
CA LEU A 314 15.16 0.84 -2.01
C LEU A 314 15.08 -0.01 -0.73
N GLY A 315 13.85 -0.41 -0.35
CA GLY A 315 13.65 -1.17 0.89
C GLY A 315 13.59 -0.34 2.18
N SER A 316 13.69 1.00 2.11
CA SER A 316 13.66 1.88 3.29
C SER A 316 12.31 1.98 4.03
N GLY A 317 11.30 1.17 3.67
CA GLY A 317 9.96 1.26 4.24
C GLY A 317 9.92 1.14 5.76
N PHE A 318 10.72 0.24 6.33
CA PHE A 318 10.84 0.08 7.78
C PHE A 318 11.46 1.34 8.43
N LYS A 319 12.57 1.86 7.89
CA LYS A 319 13.23 3.08 8.37
C LYS A 319 12.29 4.29 8.32
N ILE A 320 11.51 4.40 7.26
CA ILE A 320 10.47 5.44 7.09
C ILE A 320 9.37 5.30 8.15
N ALA A 321 8.92 4.09 8.45
CA ALA A 321 7.89 3.85 9.47
C ALA A 321 8.41 4.22 10.87
N MET A 322 9.65 3.86 11.19
CA MET A 322 10.31 4.27 12.45
C MET A 322 10.46 5.79 12.53
N ARG A 323 10.90 6.43 11.46
CA ARG A 323 11.06 7.89 11.42
C ARG A 323 9.72 8.63 11.53
N ASP A 324 8.65 8.11 10.90
CA ASP A 324 7.30 8.68 11.04
C ASP A 324 6.79 8.57 12.49
N LEU A 325 7.13 7.47 13.18
CA LEU A 325 6.86 7.27 14.60
C LEU A 325 7.56 8.32 15.47
N GLU A 326 8.86 8.54 15.25
CA GLU A 326 9.65 9.55 15.96
C GLU A 326 9.09 10.97 15.74
N ILE A 327 8.77 11.33 14.50
CA ILE A 327 8.26 12.67 14.14
C ILE A 327 6.89 12.93 14.76
N ARG A 328 6.02 11.92 14.83
CA ARG A 328 4.69 12.04 15.46
C ARG A 328 4.75 12.13 16.98
N GLY A 329 5.83 11.65 17.58
CA GLY A 329 5.91 11.45 19.02
C GLY A 329 5.14 10.20 19.48
N ALA A 330 5.63 9.55 20.51
CA ALA A 330 5.06 8.30 21.02
C ALA A 330 3.60 8.44 21.56
N GLY A 331 3.16 9.67 21.86
CA GLY A 331 1.83 9.96 22.43
C GLY A 331 0.65 9.77 21.48
N ASP A 332 0.85 9.95 20.17
CA ASP A 332 -0.23 9.87 19.16
C ASP A 332 -0.58 8.43 18.74
N LEU A 333 0.19 7.44 19.18
CA LEU A 333 0.07 6.05 18.73
C LEU A 333 -1.08 5.27 19.35
N LEU A 334 -1.50 5.62 20.55
CA LEU A 334 -2.39 4.80 21.38
C LEU A 334 -3.76 5.44 21.68
N GLY A 335 -4.02 6.62 21.13
CA GLY A 335 -5.25 7.38 21.45
C GLY A 335 -5.16 8.15 22.77
N ALA A 336 -6.10 9.09 22.98
CA ALA A 336 -6.04 10.08 24.06
C ALA A 336 -5.99 9.52 25.50
N GLU A 337 -6.46 8.29 25.72
CA GLU A 337 -6.49 7.69 27.06
C GLU A 337 -5.18 6.98 27.45
N GLN A 338 -4.37 6.53 26.47
CA GLN A 338 -3.10 5.82 26.74
C GLN A 338 -1.85 6.69 26.55
N SER A 339 -1.99 7.84 25.92
CA SER A 339 -0.87 8.77 25.64
C SER A 339 -0.23 9.34 26.92
N GLY A 340 -0.97 9.45 28.01
CA GLY A 340 -0.47 9.99 29.28
C GLY A 340 0.67 9.18 29.91
N HIS A 341 0.59 7.85 29.88
CA HIS A 341 1.61 6.98 30.46
C HIS A 341 2.91 6.95 29.65
N MET A 342 2.80 6.96 28.32
CA MET A 342 3.96 6.93 27.43
C MET A 342 4.75 8.24 27.43
N MET A 343 4.06 9.39 27.54
CA MET A 343 4.72 10.69 27.69
C MET A 343 5.46 10.85 29.02
N THR A 344 4.98 10.16 30.07
CA THR A 344 5.57 10.25 31.40
C THR A 344 6.79 9.35 31.57
N VAL A 345 6.82 8.21 30.89
CA VAL A 345 7.85 7.15 31.10
C VAL A 345 8.88 7.09 29.96
N GLY A 346 8.55 7.65 28.79
CA GLY A 346 9.37 7.53 27.58
C GLY A 346 9.10 6.22 26.82
N TYR A 347 9.36 6.25 25.51
CA TYR A 347 9.02 5.13 24.61
C TYR A 347 9.78 3.83 24.95
N ASP A 348 11.10 3.95 25.19
CA ASP A 348 11.95 2.78 25.48
C ASP A 348 11.56 2.07 26.77
N MET A 349 11.21 2.84 27.79
CA MET A 349 10.78 2.29 29.06
C MET A 349 9.37 1.70 28.98
N TYR A 350 8.47 2.28 28.20
CA TYR A 350 7.16 1.70 27.93
C TYR A 350 7.26 0.37 27.19
N CYS A 351 8.12 0.26 26.18
CA CYS A 351 8.39 -1.00 25.47
C CYS A 351 8.93 -2.06 26.42
N LYS A 352 9.87 -1.69 27.30
CA LYS A 352 10.44 -2.61 28.28
C LYS A 352 9.40 -3.12 29.28
N LEU A 353 8.56 -2.24 29.82
CA LEU A 353 7.47 -2.64 30.73
C LEU A 353 6.45 -3.55 30.04
N MET A 354 6.11 -3.28 28.78
CA MET A 354 5.22 -4.15 28.00
C MET A 354 5.84 -5.53 27.73
N GLU A 355 7.12 -5.59 27.43
CA GLU A 355 7.86 -6.84 27.21
C GLU A 355 7.92 -7.66 28.52
N GLU A 356 8.21 -7.03 29.64
CA GLU A 356 8.21 -7.67 30.96
C GLU A 356 6.80 -8.23 31.30
N THR A 357 5.73 -7.42 31.11
CA THR A 357 4.35 -7.86 31.36
C THR A 357 3.92 -9.02 30.47
N LEU A 358 4.37 -9.05 29.21
CA LEU A 358 4.08 -10.14 28.29
C LEU A 358 4.84 -11.42 28.64
N GLN A 359 6.08 -11.29 29.10
CA GLN A 359 6.86 -12.43 29.58
C GLN A 359 6.21 -13.03 30.83
N GLU A 360 5.74 -12.19 31.75
CA GLU A 360 5.00 -12.64 32.93
C GLU A 360 3.68 -13.34 32.54
N ALA A 361 2.88 -12.76 31.62
CA ALA A 361 1.64 -13.37 31.19
C ALA A 361 1.85 -14.71 30.44
N ARG A 362 2.93 -14.85 29.67
CA ARG A 362 3.32 -16.13 29.03
C ARG A 362 3.76 -17.16 30.05
N ALA A 363 4.56 -16.75 31.04
CA ALA A 363 5.00 -17.64 32.12
C ALA A 363 3.80 -18.14 32.94
N GLU A 364 2.81 -17.30 33.23
CA GLU A 364 1.56 -17.70 33.88
C GLU A 364 0.75 -18.72 33.06
N GLN A 365 0.67 -18.54 31.72
CA GLN A 365 0.00 -19.50 30.82
C GLN A 365 0.71 -20.85 30.74
N GLU A 366 2.03 -20.84 30.83
CA GLU A 366 2.86 -22.06 30.77
C GLU A 366 3.08 -22.69 32.15
N GLY A 367 2.54 -22.12 33.22
CA GLY A 367 2.69 -22.62 34.58
C GLY A 367 4.10 -22.50 35.14
N LEU A 368 4.92 -21.60 34.57
CA LEU A 368 6.28 -21.32 35.00
C LEU A 368 6.31 -20.22 36.07
N PRO A 369 7.24 -20.26 37.05
CA PRO A 369 7.33 -19.21 38.04
C PRO A 369 7.73 -17.86 37.37
N PRO A 370 7.20 -16.71 37.86
CA PRO A 370 7.51 -15.41 37.31
C PRO A 370 9.03 -15.15 37.29
N ALA A 371 9.51 -14.64 36.18
CA ALA A 371 10.91 -14.21 36.04
C ALA A 371 11.22 -13.12 37.08
N LYS A 372 12.27 -13.32 37.87
CA LYS A 372 12.72 -12.34 38.89
C LYS A 372 13.43 -11.17 38.26
#